data_5003b712c3b16f42c465f8128c1a1eb1
#
_entry.id   5003b712c3b16f42c465f8128c1a1eb1
#
_cell.length_a   1.000
_cell.length_b   1.000
_cell.length_c   1.000
_cell.angle_alpha   90.00
_cell.angle_beta   90.00
_cell.angle_gamma   90.00
#
_symmetry.space_group_name_H-M   'P 1'
#
loop_
_entity.id
_entity.type
_entity.pdbx_description
1 polymer ?
#
loop_
_entity_poly.entity_id
_entity_poly.type
_entity_poly.pdbx_seq_one_letter_code
_entity_poly.pdbx_strand_id
1 'polypeptide(L)'
;MDPLTIGLGLVVLALVAGAWWVLSKSRRIGGDHVFVASRLSRGNRLFPTQVKITPTSVSHFTPQWFGQLEQSVNVAHVASVKVDTDLLFAHVCIETTGGHNAIHCRGHRKGDAMEMKQLIERFQSEYYKAGARN
;
A
#
# COMPACT_ATOMS: atom_id res chain seq x y z
N MET A 1 25.98 -33.66 -21.83
CA MET A 1 25.29 -32.36 -21.84
C MET A 1 26.26 -31.28 -22.28
N ASP A 2 25.86 -30.52 -23.25
CA ASP A 2 26.68 -29.44 -23.77
C ASP A 2 26.76 -28.29 -22.77
N PRO A 3 27.93 -27.63 -22.65
CA PRO A 3 28.06 -26.49 -21.71
C PRO A 3 27.07 -25.36 -22.03
N LEU A 4 26.60 -25.28 -23.25
CA LEU A 4 25.64 -24.32 -23.72
C LEU A 4 24.24 -24.59 -23.11
N THR A 5 23.81 -25.85 -23.01
CA THR A 5 22.55 -26.26 -22.44
C THR A 5 22.52 -26.06 -20.91
N ILE A 6 23.66 -26.29 -20.25
CA ILE A 6 23.83 -26.06 -18.82
C ILE A 6 23.76 -24.56 -18.52
N GLY A 7 24.44 -23.74 -19.32
CA GLY A 7 24.43 -22.30 -19.20
C GLY A 7 23.02 -21.71 -19.38
N LEU A 8 22.30 -22.18 -20.40
CA LEU A 8 20.93 -21.75 -20.65
C LEU A 8 19.99 -22.13 -19.49
N GLY A 9 20.15 -23.35 -18.96
CA GLY A 9 19.36 -23.82 -17.81
C GLY A 9 19.59 -22.98 -16.57
N LEU A 10 20.81 -22.57 -16.28
CA LEU A 10 21.15 -21.72 -15.14
C LEU A 10 20.53 -20.30 -15.28
N VAL A 11 20.60 -19.77 -16.51
CA VAL A 11 19.97 -18.42 -16.75
C VAL A 11 18.46 -18.47 -16.56
N VAL A 12 17.79 -19.49 -17.08
CA VAL A 12 16.35 -19.66 -16.91
C VAL A 12 16.00 -19.84 -15.42
N LEU A 13 16.77 -20.64 -14.69
CA LEU A 13 16.56 -20.83 -13.25
C LEU A 13 16.71 -19.52 -12.48
N ALA A 14 17.74 -18.72 -12.80
CA ALA A 14 17.96 -17.41 -12.17
C ALA A 14 16.82 -16.43 -12.47
N LEU A 15 16.29 -16.41 -13.70
CA LEU A 15 15.17 -15.58 -14.08
C LEU A 15 13.88 -15.97 -13.34
N VAL A 16 13.60 -17.29 -13.25
CA VAL A 16 12.43 -17.80 -12.52
C VAL A 16 12.54 -17.49 -11.03
N ALA A 17 13.71 -17.70 -10.42
CA ALA A 17 13.94 -17.40 -9.02
C ALA A 17 13.79 -15.89 -8.73
N GLY A 18 14.34 -15.04 -9.59
CA GLY A 18 14.21 -13.59 -9.49
C GLY A 18 12.76 -13.12 -9.62
N ALA A 19 12.04 -13.65 -10.62
CA ALA A 19 10.61 -13.33 -10.80
C ALA A 19 9.78 -13.79 -9.60
N TRP A 20 10.04 -14.98 -9.08
CA TRP A 20 9.34 -15.50 -7.90
C TRP A 20 9.61 -14.64 -6.65
N TRP A 21 10.85 -14.20 -6.47
CA TRP A 21 11.23 -13.32 -5.36
C TRP A 21 10.51 -11.97 -5.43
N VAL A 22 10.48 -11.34 -6.61
CA VAL A 22 9.76 -10.09 -6.83
C VAL A 22 8.26 -10.27 -6.55
N LEU A 23 7.66 -11.34 -7.05
CA LEU A 23 6.24 -11.63 -6.84
C LEU A 23 5.93 -11.92 -5.37
N SER A 24 6.81 -12.60 -4.65
CA SER A 24 6.62 -12.89 -3.23
C SER A 24 6.67 -11.61 -2.38
N LYS A 25 7.54 -10.65 -2.73
CA LYS A 25 7.61 -9.35 -2.05
C LYS A 25 6.40 -8.47 -2.30
N SER A 26 5.68 -8.68 -3.38
CA SER A 26 4.51 -7.88 -3.74
C SER A 26 3.18 -8.53 -3.33
N ARG A 27 3.21 -9.60 -2.53
CA ARG A 27 1.99 -10.21 -1.99
C ARG A 27 1.28 -9.28 -1.03
N ARG A 28 -0.04 -9.38 -1.01
CA ARG A 28 -0.84 -8.63 -0.05
C ARG A 28 -0.46 -9.00 1.38
N ILE A 29 -0.32 -7.97 2.20
CA ILE A 29 -0.19 -8.13 3.64
C ILE A 29 -1.54 -8.61 4.18
N GLY A 30 -1.54 -9.59 5.08
CA GLY A 30 -2.78 -10.09 5.66
C GLY A 30 -3.53 -9.01 6.43
N GLY A 31 -4.86 -8.99 6.31
CA GLY A 31 -5.74 -8.05 6.99
C GLY A 31 -7.06 -7.88 6.26
N ASP A 32 -8.07 -7.30 6.93
CA ASP A 32 -9.42 -7.18 6.40
C ASP A 32 -9.55 -6.13 5.29
N HIS A 33 -8.85 -5.00 5.45
CA HIS A 33 -8.89 -3.89 4.50
C HIS A 33 -7.48 -3.54 4.04
N VAL A 34 -7.03 -4.23 3.01
CA VAL A 34 -5.72 -4.00 2.40
C VAL A 34 -5.90 -3.59 0.94
N PHE A 35 -5.35 -2.44 0.60
CA PHE A 35 -5.38 -1.88 -0.74
C PHE A 35 -3.98 -1.89 -1.34
N VAL A 36 -3.86 -2.45 -2.53
CA VAL A 36 -2.58 -2.55 -3.25
C VAL A 36 -2.60 -1.56 -4.40
N ALA A 37 -1.54 -0.75 -4.51
CA ALA A 37 -1.38 0.17 -5.61
C ALA A 37 -1.26 -0.57 -6.95
N SER A 38 -1.70 0.07 -8.03
CA SER A 38 -1.63 -0.52 -9.36
C SER A 38 -0.19 -0.58 -9.84
N ARG A 39 0.23 -1.73 -10.35
CA ARG A 39 1.55 -1.92 -10.98
C ARG A 39 1.72 -1.12 -12.26
N LEU A 40 0.62 -0.69 -12.87
CA LEU A 40 0.66 0.17 -14.05
C LEU A 40 1.02 1.61 -13.71
N SER A 41 0.89 1.99 -12.43
CA SER A 41 1.27 3.30 -11.94
C SER A 41 2.80 3.44 -11.86
N ARG A 42 3.25 4.67 -12.12
CA ARG A 42 4.67 5.01 -12.04
C ARG A 42 5.17 4.84 -10.60
N GLY A 43 6.27 4.12 -10.42
CA GLY A 43 6.86 3.84 -9.12
C GLY A 43 6.36 2.57 -8.44
N ASN A 44 5.28 1.94 -8.94
CA ASN A 44 4.69 0.73 -8.35
C ASN A 44 4.87 -0.53 -9.21
N ARG A 45 5.74 -0.48 -10.21
CA ARG A 45 5.89 -1.59 -11.18
C ARG A 45 6.41 -2.87 -10.56
N LEU A 46 7.48 -2.77 -9.78
CA LEU A 46 8.14 -3.94 -9.18
C LEU A 46 7.55 -4.24 -7.80
N PHE A 47 7.48 -3.22 -6.96
CA PHE A 47 7.02 -3.34 -5.57
C PHE A 47 5.89 -2.36 -5.33
N PRO A 48 4.62 -2.74 -5.62
CA PRO A 48 3.50 -1.86 -5.38
C PRO A 48 3.33 -1.59 -3.89
N THR A 49 3.07 -0.33 -3.54
CA THR A 49 2.79 0.05 -2.17
C THR A 49 1.44 -0.51 -1.71
N GLN A 50 1.32 -0.77 -0.42
CA GLN A 50 0.11 -1.30 0.17
C GLN A 50 -0.35 -0.43 1.33
N VAL A 51 -1.66 -0.29 1.47
CA VAL A 51 -2.27 0.44 2.58
C VAL A 51 -3.18 -0.51 3.34
N LYS A 52 -2.94 -0.63 4.64
CA LYS A 52 -3.79 -1.42 5.53
C LYS A 52 -4.58 -0.48 6.42
N ILE A 53 -5.90 -0.58 6.38
CA ILE A 53 -6.81 0.22 7.20
C ILE A 53 -7.47 -0.68 8.22
N THR A 54 -7.28 -0.35 9.49
CA THR A 54 -7.92 -1.02 10.61
C THR A 54 -8.80 -0.03 11.38
N PRO A 55 -9.70 -0.48 12.28
CA PRO A 55 -10.50 0.43 13.08
C PRO A 55 -9.69 1.40 13.97
N THR A 56 -8.42 1.10 14.21
CA THR A 56 -7.55 1.90 15.08
C THR A 56 -6.45 2.64 14.35
N SER A 57 -6.01 2.17 13.19
CA SER A 57 -4.84 2.72 12.50
C SER A 57 -4.90 2.59 11.00
N VAL A 58 -4.15 3.46 10.33
CA VAL A 58 -3.87 3.39 8.89
C VAL A 58 -2.37 3.19 8.73
N SER A 59 -1.98 2.14 8.03
CA SER A 59 -0.58 1.80 7.80
C SER A 59 -0.28 1.77 6.30
N HIS A 60 0.80 2.42 5.91
CA HIS A 60 1.28 2.46 4.53
C HIS A 60 2.61 1.72 4.45
N PHE A 61 2.65 0.69 3.62
CA PHE A 61 3.83 -0.17 3.43
C PHE A 61 4.43 0.06 2.05
N THR A 62 5.68 0.42 2.03
CA THR A 62 6.46 0.55 0.80
C THR A 62 7.51 -0.55 0.76
N PRO A 63 7.29 -1.64 0.00
CA PRO A 63 8.30 -2.69 -0.14
C PRO A 63 9.55 -2.14 -0.82
N GLN A 64 10.71 -2.55 -0.34
CA GLN A 64 12.01 -2.19 -0.89
C GLN A 64 12.79 -3.45 -1.26
N TRP A 65 13.90 -3.31 -1.98
CA TRP A 65 14.77 -4.44 -2.31
C TRP A 65 15.24 -5.18 -1.05
N PHE A 66 15.54 -4.42 0.00
CA PHE A 66 15.94 -4.96 1.30
C PHE A 66 14.99 -4.41 2.37
N GLY A 67 14.03 -5.24 2.80
CA GLY A 67 13.06 -4.85 3.82
C GLY A 67 11.84 -4.11 3.26
N GLN A 68 11.24 -3.31 4.10
CA GLN A 68 10.09 -2.45 3.74
C GLN A 68 10.05 -1.23 4.65
N LEU A 69 9.50 -0.15 4.13
CA LEU A 69 9.22 1.05 4.90
C LEU A 69 7.75 1.04 5.31
N GLU A 70 7.49 1.21 6.59
CA GLU A 70 6.13 1.31 7.14
C GLU A 70 5.91 2.68 7.75
N GLN A 71 4.81 3.32 7.36
CA GLN A 71 4.29 4.53 8.00
C GLN A 71 2.92 4.22 8.57
N SER A 72 2.71 4.47 9.85
CA SER A 72 1.44 4.17 10.52
C SER A 72 0.95 5.38 11.30
N VAL A 73 -0.35 5.64 11.22
CA VAL A 73 -1.02 6.73 11.94
C VAL A 73 -2.28 6.19 12.60
N ASN A 74 -2.50 6.58 13.85
CA ASN A 74 -3.75 6.27 14.54
C ASN A 74 -4.92 7.02 13.89
N VAL A 75 -6.05 6.36 13.72
CA VAL A 75 -7.26 6.95 13.12
C VAL A 75 -7.70 8.23 13.83
N ALA A 76 -7.52 8.30 15.15
CA ALA A 76 -7.84 9.49 15.93
C ALA A 76 -6.97 10.71 15.57
N HIS A 77 -5.77 10.49 15.03
CA HIS A 77 -4.85 11.55 14.65
C HIS A 77 -4.93 11.96 13.18
N VAL A 78 -5.87 11.39 12.44
CA VAL A 78 -6.11 11.79 11.05
C VAL A 78 -6.90 13.10 11.06
N ALA A 79 -6.33 14.14 10.46
CA ALA A 79 -6.97 15.45 10.33
C ALA A 79 -7.88 15.49 9.10
N SER A 80 -7.39 15.02 7.96
CA SER A 80 -8.17 14.99 6.72
C SER A 80 -7.65 13.91 5.78
N VAL A 81 -8.54 13.46 4.90
CA VAL A 81 -8.21 12.55 3.80
C VAL A 81 -8.58 13.24 2.49
N LYS A 82 -7.57 13.49 1.67
CA LYS A 82 -7.76 14.11 0.35
C LYS A 82 -7.55 13.05 -0.74
N VAL A 83 -8.47 12.98 -1.67
CA VAL A 83 -8.37 12.10 -2.84
C VAL A 83 -8.20 12.97 -4.07
N ASP A 84 -7.06 12.81 -4.73
CA ASP A 84 -6.72 13.52 -5.96
C ASP A 84 -6.81 12.53 -7.11
N THR A 85 -7.74 12.75 -8.03
CA THR A 85 -7.96 11.82 -9.14
C THR A 85 -7.27 12.33 -10.39
N ASP A 86 -6.50 11.43 -10.99
CA ASP A 86 -5.87 11.63 -12.28
C ASP A 86 -6.65 10.88 -13.37
N LEU A 87 -6.13 10.84 -14.59
CA LEU A 87 -6.81 10.20 -15.70
C LEU A 87 -7.09 8.70 -15.45
N LEU A 88 -6.11 7.98 -14.93
CA LEU A 88 -6.18 6.53 -14.70
C LEU A 88 -6.14 6.13 -13.23
N PHE A 89 -5.52 6.94 -12.39
CA PHE A 89 -5.23 6.60 -10.99
C PHE A 89 -5.68 7.70 -10.05
N ALA A 90 -5.70 7.39 -8.77
CA ALA A 90 -5.95 8.35 -7.72
C ALA A 90 -4.82 8.33 -6.69
N HIS A 91 -4.57 9.48 -6.10
CA HIS A 91 -3.62 9.66 -5.01
C HIS A 91 -4.40 9.99 -3.74
N VAL A 92 -4.15 9.27 -2.67
CA VAL A 92 -4.75 9.54 -1.38
C VAL A 92 -3.70 10.18 -0.48
N CYS A 93 -3.99 11.37 0.01
CA CYS A 93 -3.16 12.07 0.98
C CYS A 93 -3.87 12.08 2.33
N ILE A 94 -3.25 11.48 3.33
CA ILE A 94 -3.75 11.42 4.70
C ILE A 94 -2.97 12.42 5.53
N GLU A 95 -3.61 13.53 5.88
CA GLU A 95 -3.01 14.55 6.72
C GLU A 95 -3.25 14.22 8.19
N THR A 96 -2.23 14.43 9.01
CA THR A 96 -2.29 14.18 10.44
C THR A 96 -2.47 15.47 11.23
N THR A 97 -3.05 15.36 12.42
CA THR A 97 -3.12 16.49 13.36
C THR A 97 -1.70 16.89 13.76
N GLY A 98 -1.39 18.16 13.68
CA GLY A 98 -0.05 18.68 13.92
C GLY A 98 0.77 18.91 12.65
N GLY A 99 0.27 18.50 11.47
CA GLY A 99 0.87 18.79 10.16
C GLY A 99 2.18 18.08 9.86
N HIS A 100 2.54 17.08 10.66
CA HIS A 100 3.76 16.30 10.46
C HIS A 100 3.43 14.90 9.93
N ASN A 101 4.29 14.38 9.05
CA ASN A 101 4.22 13.00 8.57
C ASN A 101 2.92 12.63 7.83
N ALA A 102 2.49 13.48 6.90
CA ALA A 102 1.40 13.12 6.00
C ALA A 102 1.74 11.84 5.21
N ILE A 103 0.76 10.94 5.06
CA ILE A 103 0.93 9.71 4.30
C ILE A 103 0.42 9.95 2.87
N HIS A 104 1.29 9.71 1.90
CA HIS A 104 0.97 9.82 0.49
C HIS A 104 0.86 8.45 -0.15
N CYS A 105 -0.37 8.06 -0.49
CA CYS A 105 -0.67 6.79 -1.15
C CYS A 105 -0.89 7.06 -2.65
N ARG A 106 0.11 6.78 -3.46
CA ARG A 106 0.10 7.09 -4.89
C ARG A 106 -0.23 5.87 -5.74
N GLY A 107 -0.92 6.11 -6.83
CA GLY A 107 -1.12 5.11 -7.86
C GLY A 107 -2.15 4.05 -7.53
N HIS A 108 -3.13 4.35 -6.70
CA HIS A 108 -4.25 3.47 -6.44
C HIS A 108 -5.34 3.61 -7.50
N ARG A 109 -6.15 2.58 -7.65
CA ARG A 109 -7.36 2.64 -8.48
C ARG A 109 -8.33 3.65 -7.87
N LYS A 110 -9.08 4.36 -8.72
CA LYS A 110 -10.04 5.38 -8.27
C LYS A 110 -11.07 4.81 -7.28
N GLY A 111 -11.62 3.63 -7.56
CA GLY A 111 -12.55 2.95 -6.66
C GLY A 111 -11.93 2.60 -5.32
N ASP A 112 -10.71 2.10 -5.31
CA ASP A 112 -9.96 1.78 -4.08
C ASP A 112 -9.69 3.03 -3.26
N ALA A 113 -9.30 4.14 -3.91
CA ALA A 113 -9.04 5.39 -3.22
C ALA A 113 -10.29 5.95 -2.53
N MET A 114 -11.44 5.90 -3.18
CA MET A 114 -12.71 6.32 -2.59
C MET A 114 -13.11 5.42 -1.42
N GLU A 115 -12.92 4.11 -1.54
CA GLU A 115 -13.19 3.14 -0.48
C GLU A 115 -12.26 3.37 0.73
N MET A 116 -10.98 3.65 0.50
CA MET A 116 -10.02 4.00 1.55
C MET A 116 -10.48 5.22 2.33
N LYS A 117 -10.91 6.28 1.64
CA LYS A 117 -11.43 7.48 2.27
C LYS A 117 -12.66 7.18 3.12
N GLN A 118 -13.62 6.45 2.58
CA GLN A 118 -14.86 6.09 3.29
C GLN A 118 -14.57 5.24 4.53
N LEU A 119 -13.66 4.27 4.45
CA LEU A 119 -13.26 3.43 5.58
C LEU A 119 -12.61 4.24 6.69
N ILE A 120 -11.69 5.12 6.35
CA ILE A 120 -11.00 5.97 7.33
C ILE A 120 -12.00 6.87 8.05
N GLU A 121 -12.88 7.52 7.29
CA GLU A 121 -13.90 8.41 7.85
C GLU A 121 -14.89 7.63 8.74
N ARG A 122 -15.29 6.43 8.33
CA ARG A 122 -16.17 5.57 9.12
C ARG A 122 -15.53 5.14 10.43
N PHE A 123 -14.31 4.64 10.38
CA PHE A 123 -13.59 4.21 11.59
C PHE A 123 -13.28 5.38 12.52
N GLN A 124 -12.98 6.54 11.97
CA GLN A 124 -12.80 7.76 12.75
C GLN A 124 -14.10 8.17 13.46
N SER A 125 -15.22 8.11 12.75
CA SER A 125 -16.55 8.39 13.33
C SER A 125 -16.89 7.40 14.43
N GLU A 126 -16.66 6.12 14.22
CA GLU A 126 -16.88 5.07 15.23
C GLU A 126 -16.00 5.27 16.47
N TYR A 127 -14.75 5.66 16.26
CA TYR A 127 -13.81 5.94 17.35
C TYR A 127 -14.31 7.08 18.24
N TYR A 128 -14.74 8.20 17.65
CA TYR A 128 -15.25 9.35 18.40
C TYR A 128 -16.59 9.05 19.08
N LYS A 129 -17.46 8.27 18.48
CA LYS A 129 -18.71 7.81 19.10
C LYS A 129 -18.44 6.92 20.31
N ALA A 130 -17.49 6.00 20.22
CA ALA A 130 -17.10 5.15 21.34
C ALA A 130 -16.51 5.96 22.48
N GLY A 131 -15.69 6.98 22.19
CA GLY A 131 -15.15 7.91 23.17
C GLY A 131 -16.21 8.77 23.86
N ALA A 132 -17.25 9.16 23.14
CA ALA A 132 -18.36 9.95 23.68
C ALA A 132 -19.27 9.17 24.62
N ARG A 133 -19.29 7.83 24.53
CA ARG A 133 -20.08 6.95 25.40
C ARG A 133 -19.42 6.68 26.76
N ASN A 134 -18.15 6.94 26.86
CA ASN A 134 -17.39 6.82 28.10
C ASN A 134 -17.28 8.20 28.76
#